data_1985001d900c0e4bcbb43f290ab5d70f
#
_entry.id   1985001d900c0e4bcbb43f290ab5d70f
#
_cell.length_a   1.000
_cell.length_b   1.000
_cell.length_c   1.000
_cell.angle_alpha   90.00
_cell.angle_beta   90.00
_cell.angle_gamma   90.00
#
_symmetry.space_group_name_H-M   'P 1'
#
loop_
_entity.id
_entity.type
_entity.pdbx_description
1 polymer ?
#
loop_
_entity_poly.entity_id
_entity_poly.type
_entity_poly.pdbx_seq_one_letter_code
_entity_poly.pdbx_strand_id
1 'polypeptide(L)'
;DLLRTLHTNAVGPLMMAKMFSPLLLNGSGQFGTLSSDPKAAHCGVIANMSAKVGSITDNGLGGWYSYRMSKAALNMATKNLGIEFGRGRKRIICVSLHPGTVDTDLSRPYHKNVPNLFTTEYSVNCLLKVVDSLTVEDSGKFFTYDRTVLPC
;
A
#
# COMPACT_ATOMS: atom_id res chain seq x y z
N ASP A 1 -8.51 -11.42 -17.49
CA ASP A 1 -7.29 -11.35 -18.28
C ASP A 1 -6.08 -11.00 -17.38
N LEU A 2 -5.15 -11.94 -17.26
CA LEU A 2 -3.99 -11.86 -16.36
C LEU A 2 -3.10 -10.64 -16.67
N LEU A 3 -2.73 -10.45 -17.93
CA LEU A 3 -1.83 -9.36 -18.33
C LEU A 3 -2.43 -7.99 -18.05
N ARG A 4 -3.71 -7.79 -18.34
CA ARG A 4 -4.42 -6.55 -18.05
C ARG A 4 -4.45 -6.27 -16.55
N THR A 5 -4.71 -7.29 -15.73
CA THR A 5 -4.74 -7.15 -14.27
C THR A 5 -3.37 -6.79 -13.71
N LEU A 6 -2.31 -7.45 -14.19
CA LEU A 6 -0.92 -7.11 -13.83
C LEU A 6 -0.56 -5.68 -14.26
N HIS A 7 -0.91 -5.31 -15.48
CA HIS A 7 -0.65 -3.97 -15.99
C HIS A 7 -1.33 -2.89 -15.15
N THR A 8 -2.60 -3.08 -14.82
CA THR A 8 -3.38 -2.09 -14.03
C THR A 8 -2.92 -2.04 -12.57
N ASN A 9 -2.74 -3.21 -11.93
CA ASN A 9 -2.55 -3.27 -10.48
C ASN A 9 -1.09 -3.21 -10.01
N ALA A 10 -0.13 -3.50 -10.88
CA ALA A 10 1.28 -3.52 -10.52
C ALA A 10 2.13 -2.56 -11.39
N VAL A 11 2.07 -2.70 -12.73
CA VAL A 11 2.88 -1.86 -13.62
C VAL A 11 2.45 -0.39 -13.52
N GLY A 12 1.15 -0.10 -13.56
CA GLY A 12 0.62 1.26 -13.44
C GLY A 12 1.13 1.98 -12.18
N PRO A 13 0.89 1.46 -10.96
CA PRO A 13 1.40 2.05 -9.73
C PRO A 13 2.93 2.22 -9.71
N LEU A 14 3.69 1.26 -10.23
CA LEU A 14 5.15 1.37 -10.33
C LEU A 14 5.56 2.53 -11.25
N MET A 15 4.90 2.67 -12.41
CA MET A 15 5.15 3.78 -13.34
C MET A 15 4.77 5.13 -12.73
N MET A 16 3.65 5.20 -12.00
CA MET A 16 3.25 6.40 -11.24
C MET A 16 4.32 6.78 -10.21
N ALA A 17 4.81 5.81 -9.43
CA ALA A 17 5.89 6.04 -8.48
C ALA A 17 7.15 6.60 -9.18
N LYS A 18 7.56 6.01 -10.31
CA LYS A 18 8.70 6.47 -11.10
C LYS A 18 8.52 7.91 -11.60
N MET A 19 7.35 8.24 -12.13
CA MET A 19 7.07 9.56 -12.71
C MET A 19 6.96 10.66 -11.67
N PHE A 20 6.36 10.37 -10.51
CA PHE A 20 6.09 11.37 -9.48
C PHE A 20 7.16 11.46 -8.39
N SER A 21 8.04 10.46 -8.23
CA SER A 21 9.10 10.51 -7.21
C SER A 21 9.99 11.77 -7.28
N PRO A 22 10.36 12.33 -8.45
CA PRO A 22 11.15 13.56 -8.48
C PRO A 22 10.41 14.74 -7.85
N LEU A 23 9.07 14.80 -7.98
CA LEU A 23 8.25 15.83 -7.34
C LEU A 23 8.16 15.62 -5.84
N LEU A 24 7.96 14.37 -5.40
CA LEU A 24 7.90 14.03 -3.98
C LEU A 24 9.22 14.33 -3.26
N LEU A 25 10.36 14.12 -3.91
CA LEU A 25 11.68 14.46 -3.35
C LEU A 25 11.90 15.96 -3.11
N ASN A 26 11.07 16.83 -3.69
CA ASN A 26 11.03 18.27 -3.41
C ASN A 26 10.06 18.65 -2.28
N GLY A 27 9.32 17.67 -1.75
CA GLY A 27 8.37 17.88 -0.66
C GLY A 27 9.05 18.16 0.68
N SER A 28 8.28 18.70 1.62
CA SER A 28 8.70 19.03 2.99
C SER A 28 8.30 17.98 4.04
N GLY A 29 7.67 16.86 3.62
CA GLY A 29 7.27 15.79 4.53
C GLY A 29 6.16 16.17 5.49
N GLN A 30 5.07 16.77 4.99
CA GLN A 30 3.93 17.17 5.83
C GLN A 30 2.95 16.03 6.15
N PHE A 31 3.10 14.85 5.55
CA PHE A 31 2.33 13.65 5.86
C PHE A 31 3.13 12.73 6.78
N GLY A 32 2.44 12.15 7.74
CA GLY A 32 3.03 11.30 8.77
C GLY A 32 3.48 12.07 10.00
N THR A 33 3.91 11.34 11.01
CA THR A 33 4.41 11.92 12.25
C THR A 33 5.67 12.72 11.97
N LEU A 34 5.60 14.03 12.15
CA LEU A 34 6.76 14.89 12.09
C LEU A 34 7.68 14.54 13.27
N SER A 35 8.69 13.76 13.00
CA SER A 35 9.74 13.54 13.97
C SER A 35 10.66 14.75 14.00
N SER A 36 10.98 15.24 15.20
CA SER A 36 12.04 16.24 15.41
C SER A 36 13.43 15.69 15.09
N ASP A 37 13.57 14.37 14.94
CA ASP A 37 14.82 13.73 14.52
C ASP A 37 15.03 13.92 13.01
N PRO A 38 16.10 14.63 12.58
CA PRO A 38 16.44 14.80 11.17
C PRO A 38 16.63 13.47 10.42
N LYS A 39 16.95 12.38 11.14
CA LYS A 39 17.09 11.04 10.55
C LYS A 39 15.75 10.41 10.19
N ALA A 40 14.66 10.85 10.82
CA ALA A 40 13.31 10.38 10.55
C ALA A 40 12.58 11.24 9.49
N ALA A 41 13.18 12.35 9.06
CA ALA A 41 12.57 13.21 8.05
C ALA A 41 12.34 12.48 6.72
N HIS A 42 11.18 12.73 6.10
CA HIS A 42 10.80 12.22 4.79
C HIS A 42 10.25 13.35 3.91
N CYS A 43 10.27 13.17 2.59
CA CYS A 43 9.81 14.17 1.63
C CYS A 43 8.37 13.94 1.19
N GLY A 44 7.88 12.70 1.26
CA GLY A 44 6.55 12.34 0.83
C GLY A 44 6.23 10.88 1.12
N VAL A 45 5.01 10.48 0.79
CA VAL A 45 4.51 9.11 0.97
C VAL A 45 3.95 8.58 -0.35
N ILE A 46 4.28 7.34 -0.67
CA ILE A 46 3.66 6.54 -1.72
C ILE A 46 2.90 5.41 -1.04
N ALA A 47 1.58 5.50 -1.02
CA ALA A 47 0.68 4.49 -0.47
C ALA A 47 0.03 3.70 -1.61
N ASN A 48 0.47 2.47 -1.83
CA ASN A 48 -0.08 1.58 -2.85
C ASN A 48 -1.26 0.79 -2.31
N MET A 49 -2.43 0.93 -2.94
CA MET A 49 -3.62 0.16 -2.57
C MET A 49 -3.48 -1.29 -3.00
N SER A 50 -3.13 -2.14 -2.04
CA SER A 50 -2.99 -3.59 -2.22
C SER A 50 -4.23 -4.32 -1.68
N ALA A 51 -4.09 -5.60 -1.43
CA ALA A 51 -5.13 -6.44 -0.83
C ALA A 51 -4.47 -7.60 -0.08
N LYS A 52 -5.08 -8.05 1.02
CA LYS A 52 -4.61 -9.19 1.84
C LYS A 52 -4.32 -10.44 0.99
N VAL A 53 -5.13 -10.65 -0.06
CA VAL A 53 -4.95 -11.77 -1.00
C VAL A 53 -3.65 -11.72 -1.80
N GLY A 54 -2.92 -10.60 -1.78
CA GLY A 54 -1.56 -10.47 -2.34
C GLY A 54 -0.45 -11.01 -1.44
N SER A 55 -0.75 -11.36 -0.19
CA SER A 55 0.20 -12.04 0.68
C SER A 55 0.38 -13.50 0.27
N ILE A 56 1.60 -13.90 0.02
CA ILE A 56 1.95 -15.30 -0.28
C ILE A 56 1.83 -16.13 0.99
N THR A 57 2.32 -15.60 2.10
CA THR A 57 2.31 -16.27 3.41
C THR A 57 0.90 -16.51 3.93
N ASP A 58 -0.02 -15.55 3.76
CA ASP A 58 -1.42 -15.65 4.23
C ASP A 58 -2.30 -16.52 3.30
N ASN A 59 -1.80 -16.95 2.14
CA ASN A 59 -2.59 -17.66 1.14
C ASN A 59 -2.82 -19.13 1.50
N GLY A 60 -3.89 -19.40 2.25
CA GLY A 60 -4.36 -20.77 2.50
C GLY A 60 -5.47 -21.26 1.55
N LEU A 61 -6.03 -20.39 0.70
CA LEU A 61 -7.22 -20.71 -0.11
C LEU A 61 -6.92 -20.99 -1.58
N GLY A 62 -5.84 -20.44 -2.12
CA GLY A 62 -5.57 -20.50 -3.57
C GLY A 62 -6.58 -19.68 -4.39
N GLY A 63 -6.70 -19.98 -5.68
CA GLY A 63 -7.62 -19.30 -6.59
C GLY A 63 -7.24 -17.84 -6.88
N TRP A 64 -8.08 -17.15 -7.64
CA TRP A 64 -7.94 -15.74 -8.03
C TRP A 64 -6.55 -15.36 -8.56
N TYR A 65 -5.97 -16.21 -9.38
CA TYR A 65 -4.58 -16.11 -9.85
C TYR A 65 -4.21 -14.70 -10.31
N SER A 66 -4.96 -14.13 -11.24
CA SER A 66 -4.65 -12.80 -11.80
C SER A 66 -4.62 -11.72 -10.72
N TYR A 67 -5.59 -11.72 -9.81
CA TYR A 67 -5.69 -10.71 -8.76
C TYR A 67 -4.62 -10.91 -7.70
N ARG A 68 -4.44 -12.14 -7.17
CA ARG A 68 -3.40 -12.44 -6.20
C ARG A 68 -2.00 -12.12 -6.73
N MET A 69 -1.68 -12.60 -7.95
CA MET A 69 -0.39 -12.32 -8.59
C MET A 69 -0.15 -10.84 -8.78
N SER A 70 -1.16 -10.07 -9.19
CA SER A 70 -1.01 -8.63 -9.38
C SER A 70 -0.76 -7.88 -8.06
N LYS A 71 -1.42 -8.29 -6.97
CA LYS A 71 -1.23 -7.67 -5.64
C LYS A 71 0.08 -8.12 -4.97
N ALA A 72 0.53 -9.35 -5.20
CA ALA A 72 1.87 -9.80 -4.80
C ALA A 72 2.98 -9.03 -5.55
N ALA A 73 2.81 -8.83 -6.85
CA ALA A 73 3.73 -8.01 -7.65
C ALA A 73 3.76 -6.55 -7.17
N LEU A 74 2.60 -5.97 -6.82
CA LEU A 74 2.52 -4.63 -6.24
C LEU A 74 3.22 -4.55 -4.88
N ASN A 75 3.06 -5.56 -4.02
CA ASN A 75 3.75 -5.62 -2.73
C ASN A 75 5.26 -5.68 -2.91
N MET A 76 5.75 -6.48 -3.88
CA MET A 76 7.18 -6.52 -4.22
C MET A 76 7.68 -5.18 -4.75
N ALA A 77 6.93 -4.54 -5.66
CA ALA A 77 7.27 -3.21 -6.16
C ALA A 77 7.36 -2.19 -5.02
N THR A 78 6.39 -2.20 -4.09
CA THR A 78 6.39 -1.32 -2.91
C THR A 78 7.60 -1.58 -2.02
N LYS A 79 7.97 -2.84 -1.82
CA LYS A 79 9.17 -3.21 -1.04
C LYS A 79 10.44 -2.65 -1.67
N ASN A 80 10.60 -2.82 -2.98
CA ASN A 80 11.76 -2.29 -3.72
C ASN A 80 11.82 -0.76 -3.64
N LEU A 81 10.71 -0.06 -3.91
CA LEU A 81 10.61 1.39 -3.77
C LEU A 81 10.98 1.86 -2.35
N GLY A 82 10.48 1.14 -1.33
CA GLY A 82 10.79 1.45 0.07
C GLY A 82 12.28 1.34 0.39
N ILE A 83 12.97 0.35 -0.18
CA ILE A 83 14.42 0.17 -0.03
C ILE A 83 15.18 1.27 -0.78
N GLU A 84 14.81 1.54 -2.03
CA GLU A 84 15.51 2.50 -2.88
C GLU A 84 15.34 3.94 -2.40
N PHE A 85 14.11 4.34 -2.09
CA PHE A 85 13.79 5.68 -1.59
C PHE A 85 14.08 5.87 -0.09
N GLY A 86 14.35 4.80 0.63
CA GLY A 86 14.82 4.85 2.02
C GLY A 86 16.29 5.24 2.17
N ARG A 87 17.06 5.24 1.06
CA ARG A 87 18.49 5.57 1.06
C ARG A 87 18.72 7.07 0.98
N GLY A 88 19.78 7.54 1.65
CA GLY A 88 20.19 8.94 1.58
C GLY A 88 19.42 9.87 2.51
N ARG A 89 19.53 11.18 2.24
CA ARG A 89 18.97 12.25 3.09
C ARG A 89 17.51 12.59 2.75
N LYS A 90 17.15 12.52 1.47
CA LYS A 90 15.78 12.74 1.00
C LYS A 90 15.11 11.39 0.86
N ARG A 91 14.11 11.10 1.67
CA ARG A 91 13.44 9.80 1.74
C ARG A 91 11.97 9.93 1.41
N ILE A 92 11.44 8.93 0.74
CA ILE A 92 10.01 8.75 0.49
C ILE A 92 9.58 7.48 1.20
N ILE A 93 8.54 7.55 2.00
CA ILE A 93 7.94 6.38 2.64
C ILE A 93 7.07 5.66 1.60
N CYS A 94 7.31 4.38 1.36
CA CYS A 94 6.52 3.58 0.42
C CYS A 94 5.88 2.42 1.18
N VAL A 95 4.55 2.32 1.17
CA VAL A 95 3.81 1.26 1.85
C VAL A 95 2.74 0.65 0.96
N SER A 96 2.42 -0.63 1.21
CA SER A 96 1.21 -1.27 0.70
C SER A 96 0.12 -1.20 1.77
N LEU A 97 -1.13 -0.94 1.34
CA LEU A 97 -2.29 -0.86 2.23
C LEU A 97 -3.36 -1.88 1.82
N HIS A 98 -3.93 -2.56 2.82
CA HIS A 98 -5.15 -3.36 2.67
C HIS A 98 -6.32 -2.64 3.32
N PRO A 99 -7.36 -2.25 2.55
CA PRO A 99 -8.46 -1.43 3.04
C PRO A 99 -9.51 -2.20 3.86
N GLY A 100 -9.34 -3.51 4.06
CA GLY A 100 -10.43 -4.39 4.48
C GLY A 100 -11.34 -4.78 3.31
N THR A 101 -12.47 -5.44 3.60
CA THR A 101 -13.50 -5.69 2.59
C THR A 101 -14.50 -4.55 2.64
N VAL A 102 -14.49 -3.72 1.61
CA VAL A 102 -15.25 -2.47 1.54
C VAL A 102 -16.42 -2.65 0.60
N ASP A 103 -17.59 -2.12 0.94
CA ASP A 103 -18.80 -2.13 0.08
C ASP A 103 -18.56 -1.27 -1.17
N THR A 104 -18.23 -1.95 -2.25
CA THR A 104 -17.96 -1.38 -3.56
C THR A 104 -18.41 -2.34 -4.65
N ASP A 105 -18.54 -1.88 -5.87
CA ASP A 105 -18.88 -2.73 -7.01
C ASP A 105 -17.91 -3.91 -7.19
N LEU A 106 -16.64 -3.71 -6.88
CA LEU A 106 -15.60 -4.75 -6.96
C LEU A 106 -15.87 -5.91 -5.98
N SER A 107 -16.30 -5.60 -4.77
CA SER A 107 -16.49 -6.58 -3.70
C SER A 107 -17.90 -7.20 -3.69
N ARG A 108 -18.88 -6.56 -4.35
CA ARG A 108 -20.30 -6.95 -4.35
C ARG A 108 -20.56 -8.45 -4.58
N PRO A 109 -19.90 -9.15 -5.51
CA PRO A 109 -20.11 -10.58 -5.72
C PRO A 109 -19.74 -11.46 -4.52
N TYR A 110 -18.98 -10.94 -3.58
CA TYR A 110 -18.40 -11.67 -2.45
C TYR A 110 -19.03 -11.32 -1.10
N HIS A 111 -19.97 -10.35 -1.03
CA HIS A 111 -20.57 -9.84 0.23
C HIS A 111 -21.23 -10.93 1.09
N LYS A 112 -21.82 -11.95 0.48
CA LYS A 112 -22.57 -13.00 1.21
C LYS A 112 -21.75 -13.74 2.27
N ASN A 113 -20.42 -13.75 2.14
CA ASN A 113 -19.53 -14.51 3.01
C ASN A 113 -18.59 -13.60 3.84
N VAL A 114 -18.85 -12.30 3.86
CA VAL A 114 -18.00 -11.34 4.58
C VAL A 114 -18.65 -10.97 5.90
N PRO A 115 -18.07 -11.37 7.05
CA PRO A 115 -18.65 -11.07 8.35
C PRO A 115 -18.62 -9.57 8.69
N ASN A 116 -17.62 -8.84 8.18
CA ASN A 116 -17.43 -7.41 8.42
C ASN A 116 -17.23 -6.68 7.09
N LEU A 117 -18.32 -6.16 6.54
CA LEU A 117 -18.30 -5.32 5.35
C LEU A 117 -18.21 -3.86 5.78
N PHE A 118 -17.17 -3.17 5.36
CA PHE A 118 -16.94 -1.77 5.71
C PHE A 118 -17.64 -0.83 4.76
N THR A 119 -18.09 0.31 5.29
CA THR A 119 -18.44 1.44 4.43
C THR A 119 -17.17 2.05 3.83
N THR A 120 -17.29 2.71 2.69
CA THR A 120 -16.18 3.43 2.06
C THR A 120 -15.60 4.49 2.98
N GLU A 121 -16.48 5.25 3.66
CA GLU A 121 -16.08 6.29 4.62
C GLU A 121 -15.26 5.72 5.79
N TYR A 122 -15.71 4.64 6.40
CA TYR A 122 -14.99 3.99 7.50
C TYR A 122 -13.60 3.54 7.05
N SER A 123 -13.52 2.84 5.92
CA SER A 123 -12.24 2.34 5.38
C SER A 123 -11.27 3.49 5.09
N VAL A 124 -11.72 4.56 4.43
CA VAL A 124 -10.91 5.73 4.11
C VAL A 124 -10.39 6.39 5.38
N ASN A 125 -11.25 6.61 6.38
CA ASN A 125 -10.84 7.22 7.65
C ASN A 125 -9.78 6.38 8.38
N CYS A 126 -9.89 5.06 8.35
CA CYS A 126 -8.89 4.16 8.90
C CYS A 126 -7.56 4.25 8.15
N LEU A 127 -7.60 4.20 6.80
CA LEU A 127 -6.39 4.29 5.99
C LEU A 127 -5.66 5.64 6.14
N LEU A 128 -6.39 6.76 6.24
CA LEU A 128 -5.79 8.06 6.48
C LEU A 128 -5.06 8.09 7.83
N LYS A 129 -5.64 7.53 8.90
CA LYS A 129 -4.96 7.40 10.20
C LYS A 129 -3.67 6.57 10.11
N VAL A 130 -3.68 5.49 9.29
CA VAL A 130 -2.46 4.70 9.04
C VAL A 130 -1.42 5.58 8.36
N VAL A 131 -1.79 6.28 7.27
CA VAL A 131 -0.87 7.15 6.52
C VAL A 131 -0.31 8.27 7.41
N ASP A 132 -1.13 8.91 8.22
CA ASP A 132 -0.70 9.99 9.13
C ASP A 132 0.27 9.52 10.22
N SER A 133 0.24 8.23 10.56
CA SER A 133 1.10 7.64 11.59
C SER A 133 2.41 7.03 11.05
N LEU A 134 2.64 7.06 9.73
CA LEU A 134 3.80 6.43 9.11
C LEU A 134 5.11 7.14 9.47
N THR A 135 6.15 6.35 9.64
CA THR A 135 7.52 6.79 9.81
C THR A 135 8.40 6.18 8.72
N VAL A 136 9.64 6.63 8.60
CA VAL A 136 10.60 6.07 7.63
C VAL A 136 10.89 4.58 7.87
N GLU A 137 10.75 4.12 9.11
CA GLU A 137 10.92 2.70 9.49
C GLU A 137 9.79 1.80 8.97
N ASP A 138 8.67 2.40 8.58
CA ASP A 138 7.52 1.70 8.01
C ASP A 138 7.66 1.47 6.51
N SER A 139 8.65 2.10 5.88
CA SER A 139 8.85 1.99 4.44
C SER A 139 9.11 0.55 3.99
N GLY A 140 8.41 0.13 2.96
CA GLY A 140 8.45 -1.23 2.43
C GLY A 140 7.58 -2.25 3.17
N LYS A 141 6.77 -1.82 4.15
CA LYS A 141 5.82 -2.69 4.86
C LYS A 141 4.45 -2.73 4.18
N PHE A 142 3.70 -3.77 4.53
CA PHE A 142 2.32 -3.97 4.11
C PHE A 142 1.39 -3.90 5.33
N PHE A 143 0.47 -2.93 5.34
CA PHE A 143 -0.43 -2.66 6.47
C PHE A 143 -1.89 -2.96 6.13
N THR A 144 -2.63 -3.39 7.13
CA THR A 144 -4.09 -3.36 7.14
C THR A 144 -4.61 -1.95 7.51
N TYR A 145 -5.91 -1.75 7.34
CA TYR A 145 -6.62 -0.53 7.72
C TYR A 145 -6.50 -0.18 9.22
N ASP A 146 -6.19 -1.13 10.08
CA ASP A 146 -5.98 -0.96 11.54
C ASP A 146 -4.49 -0.89 11.93
N ARG A 147 -3.61 -0.69 10.96
CA ARG A 147 -2.15 -0.62 11.13
C ARG A 147 -1.46 -1.95 11.48
N THR A 148 -2.15 -3.07 11.44
CA THR A 148 -1.49 -4.38 11.58
C THR A 148 -0.60 -4.64 10.39
N VAL A 149 0.63 -5.12 10.62
CA VAL A 149 1.57 -5.50 9.55
C VAL A 149 1.18 -6.87 9.02
N LEU A 150 0.93 -6.96 7.72
CA LEU A 150 0.71 -8.23 7.02
C LEU A 150 2.03 -8.80 6.51
N PRO A 151 2.19 -10.13 6.55
CA PRO A 151 3.29 -10.79 5.86
C PRO A 151 3.11 -10.68 4.33
N CYS A 152 4.23 -10.70 3.59
CA CYS A 152 4.22 -10.74 2.13
C CYS A 152 4.13 -12.16 1.58
#